data_615975f51311a9e97d3ab2f174a624b5
#
_entry.id   615975f51311a9e97d3ab2f174a624b5
#
_cell.length_a   1.000
_cell.length_b   1.000
_cell.length_c   1.000
_cell.angle_alpha   90.00
_cell.angle_beta   90.00
_cell.angle_gamma   90.00
#
_symmetry.space_group_name_H-M   'P 1'
#
loop_
_entity.id
_entity.type
_entity.pdbx_description
1 polymer ?
#
loop_
_entity_poly.entity_id
_entity_poly.type
_entity_poly.pdbx_seq_one_letter_code
_entity_poly.pdbx_strand_id
1 'polypeptide(L)'
;MLLQELLGIDEEVYFVEESYLAQRTLERTLDYLKGVRRFAEGGQIRLLRVREGEHTLGILLFNPAGEEVPVDFWSVFTGALAGTRSKKDFEVLTDSLLAFNLPEKDIEISSESWRDAVNEYYSLMLVNRNLCEGCSVKPESYGSIFSENRVRRVTEVFDILQKKGFYPEGKVLEVCCGNGMSTIALYRLGLDPLAVEINKCAVCQGLEQGVLNPKKTIVMDATSLSRYFEPGSFDAVMGFMLGLVYEFNKELWIGIMREAVSVAKEGGLILFTVSSKPEIEILARALLRMGVEGEIVDNTDSEGTYDQWFFVGRK
;
A
#
# COMPACT_ATOMS: atom_id res chain seq x y z
N MET A 1 4.01 -18.58 -0.37
CA MET A 1 3.95 -17.15 0.02
C MET A 1 5.35 -16.57 -0.08
N LEU A 2 5.49 -15.36 -0.67
CA LEU A 2 6.80 -14.73 -0.90
C LEU A 2 7.63 -14.62 0.39
N LEU A 3 7.00 -14.34 1.53
CA LEU A 3 7.66 -14.21 2.82
C LEU A 3 8.42 -15.51 3.19
N GLN A 4 7.77 -16.67 3.11
CA GLN A 4 8.41 -17.98 3.40
C GLN A 4 9.53 -18.31 2.41
N GLU A 5 9.34 -17.99 1.13
CA GLU A 5 10.37 -18.18 0.09
C GLU A 5 11.61 -17.33 0.36
N LEU A 6 11.44 -16.06 0.70
CA LEU A 6 12.55 -15.15 1.02
C LEU A 6 13.30 -15.57 2.29
N LEU A 7 12.58 -16.07 3.28
CA LEU A 7 13.15 -16.51 4.55
C LEU A 7 13.80 -17.90 4.47
N GLY A 8 13.37 -18.73 3.50
CA GLY A 8 13.81 -20.12 3.35
C GLY A 8 13.36 -20.97 4.53
N ILE A 9 12.10 -20.82 4.96
CA ILE A 9 11.45 -21.56 6.06
C ILE A 9 10.13 -22.15 5.56
N ASP A 10 9.76 -23.30 6.14
CA ASP A 10 8.53 -24.02 5.81
C ASP A 10 7.43 -23.82 6.86
N GLU A 11 7.80 -23.38 8.07
CA GLU A 11 6.87 -23.18 9.17
C GLU A 11 5.94 -21.98 8.91
N GLU A 12 4.86 -21.94 9.64
CA GLU A 12 3.91 -20.81 9.64
C GLU A 12 4.58 -19.52 10.13
N VAL A 13 4.18 -18.42 9.53
CA VAL A 13 4.68 -17.07 9.89
C VAL A 13 3.53 -16.12 10.17
N TYR A 14 3.63 -15.37 11.27
CA TYR A 14 2.62 -14.43 11.68
C TYR A 14 3.25 -13.09 12.05
N PHE A 15 2.80 -12.00 11.43
CA PHE A 15 3.16 -10.66 11.89
C PHE A 15 2.45 -10.36 13.21
N VAL A 16 3.18 -9.81 14.16
CA VAL A 16 2.63 -9.40 15.48
C VAL A 16 1.66 -8.23 15.34
N GLU A 17 1.91 -7.33 14.40
CA GLU A 17 0.96 -6.28 14.06
C GLU A 17 -0.15 -6.83 13.16
N GLU A 18 -1.41 -6.56 13.51
CA GLU A 18 -2.59 -7.16 12.86
C GLU A 18 -2.96 -6.54 11.51
N SER A 19 -2.35 -5.42 11.15
CA SER A 19 -2.69 -4.75 9.90
C SER A 19 -1.52 -3.95 9.36
N TYR A 20 -1.57 -3.64 8.08
CA TYR A 20 -0.62 -2.73 7.45
C TYR A 20 -0.56 -1.38 8.17
N LEU A 21 -1.69 -0.91 8.67
CA LEU A 21 -1.81 0.34 9.41
C LEU A 21 -1.07 0.28 10.76
N ALA A 22 -1.19 -0.82 11.49
CA ALA A 22 -0.54 -1.02 12.78
C ALA A 22 0.99 -1.06 12.67
N GLN A 23 1.55 -1.49 11.50
CA GLN A 23 2.98 -1.45 11.23
C GLN A 23 3.59 -0.05 11.34
N ARG A 24 2.78 1.01 11.27
CA ARG A 24 3.28 2.38 11.40
C ARG A 24 3.66 2.75 12.83
N THR A 25 2.89 2.30 13.82
CA THR A 25 3.10 2.60 15.23
C THR A 25 3.90 1.54 15.97
N LEU A 26 3.84 0.30 15.52
CA LEU A 26 4.50 -0.87 16.11
C LEU A 26 4.15 -1.10 17.59
N GLU A 27 2.93 -0.75 18.02
CA GLU A 27 2.57 -0.79 19.46
C GLU A 27 2.74 -2.19 20.05
N ARG A 28 2.20 -3.22 19.40
CA ARG A 28 2.33 -4.61 19.84
C ARG A 28 3.76 -5.12 19.73
N THR A 29 4.43 -4.81 18.63
CA THR A 29 5.84 -5.15 18.41
C THR A 29 6.74 -4.61 19.50
N LEU A 30 6.62 -3.31 19.81
CA LEU A 30 7.46 -2.66 20.81
C LEU A 30 7.17 -3.20 22.23
N ASP A 31 5.90 -3.46 22.55
CA ASP A 31 5.55 -4.02 23.87
C ASP A 31 6.02 -5.46 24.00
N TYR A 32 5.88 -6.27 22.95
CA TYR A 32 6.36 -7.65 22.95
C TYR A 32 7.89 -7.69 23.11
N LEU A 33 8.64 -6.92 22.33
CA LEU A 33 10.10 -6.89 22.38
C LEU A 33 10.63 -6.40 23.73
N LYS A 34 9.96 -5.45 24.40
CA LYS A 34 10.29 -5.05 25.78
C LYS A 34 10.08 -6.22 26.78
N GLY A 35 9.05 -7.03 26.55
CA GLY A 35 8.78 -8.24 27.34
C GLY A 35 9.87 -9.28 27.15
N VAL A 36 10.15 -9.65 25.88
CA VAL A 36 11.16 -10.65 25.51
C VAL A 36 12.54 -10.29 26.06
N ARG A 37 12.93 -9.01 26.02
CA ARG A 37 14.22 -8.55 26.57
C ARG A 37 14.41 -8.96 28.04
N ARG A 38 13.36 -8.95 28.85
CA ARG A 38 13.42 -9.35 30.26
C ARG A 38 13.64 -10.85 30.44
N PHE A 39 13.19 -11.67 29.48
CA PHE A 39 13.35 -13.13 29.51
C PHE A 39 14.64 -13.60 28.82
N ALA A 40 15.16 -12.82 27.87
CA ALA A 40 16.36 -13.13 27.09
C ALA A 40 17.65 -13.20 27.94
N GLU A 41 17.67 -12.55 29.11
CA GLU A 41 18.81 -12.60 30.04
C GLU A 41 19.02 -13.99 30.68
N GLY A 42 18.12 -14.95 30.49
CA GLY A 42 18.14 -16.29 31.11
C GLY A 42 18.05 -17.51 30.19
N GLY A 43 17.90 -17.35 28.89
CA GLY A 43 17.71 -18.48 27.98
C GLY A 43 18.04 -18.19 26.52
N GLN A 44 18.41 -19.22 25.75
CA GLN A 44 18.57 -19.07 24.31
C GLN A 44 17.20 -18.92 23.63
N ILE A 45 16.99 -17.77 22.99
CA ILE A 45 15.84 -17.52 22.12
C ILE A 45 16.27 -17.89 20.70
N ARG A 46 15.51 -18.75 20.02
CA ARG A 46 15.70 -19.00 18.60
C ARG A 46 15.17 -17.82 17.79
N LEU A 47 16.06 -17.17 17.05
CA LEU A 47 15.70 -16.01 16.25
C LEU A 47 16.42 -16.00 14.88
N LEU A 48 15.76 -15.40 13.90
CA LEU A 48 16.32 -15.06 12.60
C LEU A 48 16.37 -13.54 12.48
N ARG A 49 17.37 -12.99 11.78
CA ARG A 49 17.45 -11.58 11.46
C ARG A 49 17.35 -11.37 9.96
N VAL A 50 16.44 -10.48 9.54
CA VAL A 50 16.33 -9.98 8.16
C VAL A 50 17.01 -8.64 8.08
N ARG A 51 17.92 -8.46 7.12
CA ARG A 51 18.69 -7.23 6.98
C ARG A 51 18.97 -6.86 5.52
N GLU A 52 19.28 -5.61 5.31
CA GLU A 52 19.88 -5.07 4.09
C GLU A 52 21.17 -4.33 4.47
N GLY A 53 22.31 -4.92 4.15
CA GLY A 53 23.60 -4.42 4.65
C GLY A 53 23.65 -4.44 6.19
N GLU A 54 23.94 -3.29 6.80
CA GLU A 54 23.99 -3.13 8.26
C GLU A 54 22.60 -2.88 8.89
N HIS A 55 21.55 -2.64 8.07
CA HIS A 55 20.23 -2.27 8.56
C HIS A 55 19.35 -3.49 8.84
N THR A 56 18.88 -3.65 10.07
CA THR A 56 17.90 -4.66 10.42
C THR A 56 16.51 -4.23 9.92
N LEU A 57 15.95 -5.00 8.99
CA LEU A 57 14.59 -4.80 8.46
C LEU A 57 13.54 -5.47 9.35
N GLY A 58 13.90 -6.59 9.94
CA GLY A 58 13.02 -7.37 10.80
C GLY A 58 13.74 -8.46 11.57
N ILE A 59 13.09 -9.00 12.57
CA ILE A 59 13.49 -10.20 13.30
C ILE A 59 12.32 -11.17 13.37
N LEU A 60 12.61 -12.46 13.45
CA LEU A 60 11.64 -13.52 13.68
C LEU A 60 11.99 -14.25 14.95
N LEU A 61 10.99 -14.51 15.80
CA LEU A 61 11.14 -15.30 17.00
C LEU A 61 10.37 -16.62 16.83
N PHE A 62 11.04 -17.73 17.08
CA PHE A 62 10.45 -19.07 17.00
C PHE A 62 9.57 -19.34 18.21
N ASN A 63 8.38 -19.85 17.94
CA ASN A 63 7.43 -20.31 18.94
C ASN A 63 7.17 -21.80 18.69
N PRO A 64 7.60 -22.69 19.61
CA PRO A 64 7.30 -24.10 19.48
C PRO A 64 5.82 -24.38 19.71
N ALA A 65 5.32 -25.46 19.14
CA ALA A 65 3.97 -25.95 19.36
C ALA A 65 3.66 -26.07 20.86
N GLY A 66 2.49 -25.62 21.25
CA GLY A 66 2.01 -25.64 22.63
C GLY A 66 0.54 -26.03 22.72
N GLU A 67 -0.03 -25.94 23.92
CA GLU A 67 -1.44 -26.31 24.14
C GLU A 67 -2.43 -25.39 23.40
N GLU A 68 -2.12 -24.08 23.32
CA GLU A 68 -2.98 -23.09 22.66
C GLU A 68 -2.79 -23.07 21.13
N VAL A 69 -1.55 -23.26 20.65
CA VAL A 69 -1.20 -23.30 19.23
C VAL A 69 -0.46 -24.59 18.95
N PRO A 70 -1.10 -25.59 18.31
CA PRO A 70 -0.57 -26.94 18.16
C PRO A 70 0.45 -27.09 17.01
N VAL A 71 0.99 -25.99 16.48
CA VAL A 71 1.99 -25.96 15.40
C VAL A 71 3.13 -25.03 15.74
N ASP A 72 4.32 -25.36 15.26
CA ASP A 72 5.48 -24.47 15.32
C ASP A 72 5.27 -23.28 14.40
N PHE A 73 5.63 -22.08 14.82
CA PHE A 73 5.51 -20.87 14.01
C PHE A 73 6.55 -19.81 14.35
N TRP A 74 6.74 -18.88 13.42
CA TRP A 74 7.58 -17.70 13.61
C TRP A 74 6.74 -16.45 13.80
N SER A 75 6.96 -15.73 14.89
CA SER A 75 6.46 -14.36 15.07
C SER A 75 7.36 -13.37 14.36
N VAL A 76 6.80 -12.59 13.45
CA VAL A 76 7.54 -11.62 12.63
C VAL A 76 7.36 -10.20 13.17
N PHE A 77 8.47 -9.52 13.38
CA PHE A 77 8.58 -8.15 13.83
C PHE A 77 9.36 -7.36 12.79
N THR A 78 8.81 -6.29 12.29
CA THR A 78 9.49 -5.47 11.26
C THR A 78 9.37 -3.98 11.54
N GLY A 79 10.47 -3.25 11.35
CA GLY A 79 10.51 -1.80 11.36
C GLY A 79 10.46 -1.18 9.96
N ALA A 80 10.37 -1.99 8.89
CA ALA A 80 10.49 -1.53 7.51
C ALA A 80 9.39 -0.54 7.07
N LEU A 81 8.21 -0.61 7.70
CA LEU A 81 7.05 0.24 7.41
C LEU A 81 6.77 1.25 8.54
N ALA A 82 7.58 1.24 9.59
CA ALA A 82 7.37 2.06 10.77
C ALA A 82 7.60 3.56 10.50
N GLY A 83 6.90 4.40 11.24
CA GLY A 83 7.20 5.82 11.31
C GLY A 83 8.55 6.08 11.96
N THR A 84 9.16 7.21 11.68
CA THR A 84 10.53 7.56 12.10
C THR A 84 10.80 7.29 13.60
N ARG A 85 9.84 7.63 14.48
CA ARG A 85 9.97 7.40 15.92
C ARG A 85 9.92 5.91 16.25
N SER A 86 8.89 5.22 15.77
CA SER A 86 8.70 3.78 16.04
C SER A 86 9.82 2.95 15.44
N LYS A 87 10.37 3.36 14.29
CA LYS A 87 11.53 2.73 13.67
C LYS A 87 12.76 2.83 14.57
N LYS A 88 13.02 4.00 15.15
CA LYS A 88 14.11 4.19 16.11
C LYS A 88 13.95 3.30 17.35
N ASP A 89 12.74 3.28 17.92
CA ASP A 89 12.45 2.45 19.09
C ASP A 89 12.61 0.95 18.76
N PHE A 90 12.20 0.52 17.57
CA PHE A 90 12.41 -0.83 17.07
C PHE A 90 13.90 -1.18 16.93
N GLU A 91 14.68 -0.31 16.30
CA GLU A 91 16.14 -0.49 16.14
C GLU A 91 16.83 -0.66 17.51
N VAL A 92 16.55 0.22 18.47
CA VAL A 92 17.13 0.13 19.83
C VAL A 92 16.76 -1.18 20.54
N LEU A 93 15.51 -1.64 20.40
CA LEU A 93 15.07 -2.87 21.06
C LEU A 93 15.65 -4.11 20.37
N THR A 94 15.73 -4.13 19.04
CA THR A 94 16.32 -5.24 18.28
C THR A 94 17.82 -5.32 18.50
N ASP A 95 18.54 -4.22 18.47
CA ASP A 95 19.99 -4.20 18.76
C ASP A 95 20.28 -4.71 20.18
N SER A 96 19.48 -4.31 21.14
CA SER A 96 19.57 -4.79 22.52
C SER A 96 19.29 -6.30 22.64
N LEU A 97 18.33 -6.83 21.87
CA LEU A 97 18.03 -8.26 21.83
C LEU A 97 19.18 -9.06 21.18
N LEU A 98 19.69 -8.57 20.04
CA LEU A 98 20.78 -9.17 19.28
C LEU A 98 22.12 -9.15 20.04
N ALA A 99 22.31 -8.22 20.96
CA ALA A 99 23.51 -8.19 21.82
C ALA A 99 23.60 -9.37 22.78
N PHE A 100 22.47 -9.95 23.16
CA PHE A 100 22.42 -11.11 24.09
C PHE A 100 22.09 -12.43 23.38
N ASN A 101 21.43 -12.36 22.22
CA ASN A 101 20.97 -13.53 21.48
C ASN A 101 21.46 -13.44 20.04
N LEU A 102 22.48 -14.19 19.69
CA LEU A 102 22.95 -14.27 18.32
C LEU A 102 21.87 -14.92 17.43
N PRO A 103 21.57 -14.37 16.25
CA PRO A 103 20.64 -14.99 15.34
C PRO A 103 21.15 -16.34 14.86
N GLU A 104 20.25 -17.32 14.72
CA GLU A 104 20.58 -18.62 14.09
C GLU A 104 21.01 -18.39 12.63
N LYS A 105 20.43 -17.39 11.97
CA LYS A 105 20.74 -17.04 10.59
C LYS A 105 20.46 -15.57 10.36
N ASP A 106 21.37 -14.92 9.64
CA ASP A 106 21.17 -13.63 9.00
C ASP A 106 20.65 -13.87 7.57
N ILE A 107 19.56 -13.21 7.21
CA ILE A 107 18.93 -13.31 5.90
C ILE A 107 19.06 -11.96 5.21
N GLU A 108 19.87 -11.90 4.15
CA GLU A 108 20.05 -10.69 3.36
C GLU A 108 18.93 -10.53 2.35
N ILE A 109 18.13 -9.48 2.47
CA ILE A 109 16.98 -9.19 1.60
C ILE A 109 16.95 -7.67 1.36
N SER A 110 16.64 -7.25 0.13
CA SER A 110 16.43 -5.82 -0.15
C SER A 110 15.17 -5.29 0.55
N SER A 111 15.20 -4.03 0.97
CA SER A 111 14.05 -3.35 1.57
C SER A 111 12.82 -3.38 0.66
N GLU A 112 13.00 -3.37 -0.65
CA GLU A 112 11.90 -3.46 -1.62
C GLU A 112 11.25 -4.85 -1.59
N SER A 113 12.05 -5.92 -1.72
CA SER A 113 11.53 -7.30 -1.65
C SER A 113 10.87 -7.60 -0.31
N TRP A 114 11.41 -7.06 0.78
CA TRP A 114 10.82 -7.21 2.11
C TRP A 114 9.46 -6.51 2.21
N ARG A 115 9.32 -5.28 1.69
CA ARG A 115 8.04 -4.56 1.64
C ARG A 115 7.00 -5.29 0.80
N ASP A 116 7.40 -5.82 -0.35
CA ASP A 116 6.53 -6.61 -1.22
C ASP A 116 6.01 -7.86 -0.50
N ALA A 117 6.86 -8.53 0.29
CA ALA A 117 6.46 -9.69 1.08
C ALA A 117 5.48 -9.31 2.22
N VAL A 118 5.69 -8.16 2.87
CA VAL A 118 4.77 -7.65 3.89
C VAL A 118 3.41 -7.30 3.27
N ASN A 119 3.40 -6.64 2.11
CA ASN A 119 2.17 -6.29 1.39
C ASN A 119 1.40 -7.56 0.97
N GLU A 120 2.12 -8.54 0.40
CA GLU A 120 1.52 -9.82 0.02
C GLU A 120 0.89 -10.53 1.22
N TYR A 121 1.59 -10.55 2.37
CA TYR A 121 1.07 -11.16 3.58
C TYR A 121 -0.30 -10.58 3.97
N TYR A 122 -0.41 -9.25 4.12
CA TYR A 122 -1.68 -8.63 4.49
C TYR A 122 -2.76 -8.78 3.42
N SER A 123 -2.40 -8.77 2.15
CA SER A 123 -3.31 -9.04 1.05
C SER A 123 -3.89 -10.46 1.11
N LEU A 124 -3.05 -11.46 1.37
CA LEU A 124 -3.48 -12.86 1.55
C LEU A 124 -4.33 -13.03 2.82
N MET A 125 -3.96 -12.38 3.93
CA MET A 125 -4.77 -12.38 5.15
C MET A 125 -6.16 -11.79 4.91
N LEU A 126 -6.26 -10.75 4.07
CA LEU A 126 -7.54 -10.17 3.68
C LEU A 126 -8.39 -11.14 2.85
N VAL A 127 -7.80 -11.75 1.81
CA VAL A 127 -8.49 -12.73 0.93
C VAL A 127 -8.94 -13.96 1.73
N ASN A 128 -8.12 -14.42 2.67
CA ASN A 128 -8.44 -15.53 3.56
C ASN A 128 -9.43 -15.16 4.69
N ARG A 129 -9.99 -13.94 4.68
CA ARG A 129 -10.97 -13.44 5.65
C ARG A 129 -10.43 -13.25 7.08
N ASN A 130 -9.13 -13.38 7.30
CA ASN A 130 -8.51 -13.26 8.63
C ASN A 130 -8.54 -11.81 9.17
N LEU A 131 -8.74 -10.83 8.28
CA LEU A 131 -8.88 -9.40 8.64
C LEU A 131 -10.33 -8.91 8.64
N CYS A 132 -11.30 -9.80 8.51
CA CYS A 132 -12.71 -9.47 8.41
C CYS A 132 -13.54 -10.20 9.46
N GLU A 133 -14.18 -9.48 10.36
CA GLU A 133 -15.17 -10.04 11.29
C GLU A 133 -16.50 -10.30 10.55
N GLY A 134 -16.94 -11.56 10.53
CA GLY A 134 -18.26 -11.95 10.04
C GLY A 134 -18.49 -11.71 8.54
N CYS A 135 -17.46 -11.81 7.69
CA CYS A 135 -17.60 -11.68 6.25
C CYS A 135 -18.54 -12.77 5.69
N SER A 136 -19.69 -12.35 5.14
CA SER A 136 -20.68 -13.24 4.50
C SER A 136 -20.61 -13.20 2.97
N VAL A 137 -19.73 -12.40 2.40
CA VAL A 137 -19.62 -12.26 0.94
C VAL A 137 -18.98 -13.51 0.34
N LYS A 138 -19.58 -14.05 -0.69
CA LYS A 138 -19.07 -15.21 -1.42
C LYS A 138 -18.39 -14.73 -2.71
N PRO A 139 -17.17 -15.18 -3.02
CA PRO A 139 -16.45 -14.79 -4.25
C PRO A 139 -17.29 -15.01 -5.51
N GLU A 140 -18.09 -16.08 -5.55
CA GLU A 140 -18.95 -16.42 -6.69
C GLU A 140 -20.04 -15.39 -6.94
N SER A 141 -20.35 -14.53 -5.96
CA SER A 141 -21.33 -13.45 -6.10
C SER A 141 -20.78 -12.19 -6.77
N TYR A 142 -19.45 -12.11 -6.96
CA TYR A 142 -18.85 -10.97 -7.60
C TYR A 142 -19.09 -10.98 -9.12
N GLY A 143 -19.53 -9.85 -9.65
CA GLY A 143 -19.47 -9.60 -11.09
C GLY A 143 -18.02 -9.46 -11.58
N SER A 144 -17.82 -9.60 -12.90
CA SER A 144 -16.51 -9.32 -13.50
C SER A 144 -16.10 -7.87 -13.27
N ILE A 145 -14.87 -7.66 -12.81
CA ILE A 145 -14.27 -6.31 -12.67
C ILE A 145 -13.88 -5.76 -14.05
N PHE A 146 -13.53 -6.64 -14.99
CA PHE A 146 -13.12 -6.21 -16.32
C PHE A 146 -14.23 -5.49 -17.07
N SER A 147 -13.93 -4.29 -17.57
CA SER A 147 -14.76 -3.50 -18.45
C SER A 147 -13.93 -2.94 -19.59
N GLU A 148 -14.25 -3.37 -20.83
CA GLU A 148 -13.56 -2.90 -22.02
C GLU A 148 -13.70 -1.39 -22.20
N ASN A 149 -14.88 -0.85 -21.95
CA ASN A 149 -15.11 0.61 -22.00
C ASN A 149 -14.20 1.33 -20.99
N ARG A 150 -14.11 0.83 -19.76
CA ARG A 150 -13.24 1.44 -18.75
C ARG A 150 -11.77 1.43 -19.18
N VAL A 151 -11.28 0.30 -19.69
CA VAL A 151 -9.90 0.20 -20.18
C VAL A 151 -9.66 1.19 -21.33
N ARG A 152 -10.59 1.27 -22.28
CA ARG A 152 -10.54 2.23 -23.39
C ARG A 152 -10.44 3.68 -22.86
N ARG A 153 -11.33 4.07 -21.96
CA ARG A 153 -11.36 5.43 -21.43
C ARG A 153 -10.06 5.85 -20.72
N VAL A 154 -9.50 4.96 -19.88
CA VAL A 154 -8.20 5.23 -19.25
C VAL A 154 -7.09 5.30 -20.31
N THR A 155 -7.10 4.42 -21.32
CA THR A 155 -6.11 4.47 -22.41
C THR A 155 -6.18 5.80 -23.17
N GLU A 156 -7.38 6.30 -23.48
CA GLU A 156 -7.57 7.62 -24.12
C GLU A 156 -7.00 8.78 -23.29
N VAL A 157 -7.15 8.73 -21.97
CA VAL A 157 -6.48 9.70 -21.07
C VAL A 157 -4.97 9.67 -21.29
N PHE A 158 -4.36 8.49 -21.31
CA PHE A 158 -2.91 8.36 -21.52
C PHE A 158 -2.44 8.77 -22.92
N ASP A 159 -3.24 8.54 -23.96
CA ASP A 159 -2.97 9.04 -25.32
C ASP A 159 -2.93 10.59 -25.37
N ILE A 160 -3.82 11.23 -24.61
CA ILE A 160 -3.82 12.70 -24.46
C ILE A 160 -2.59 13.15 -23.67
N LEU A 161 -2.28 12.47 -22.56
CA LEU A 161 -1.10 12.76 -21.75
C LEU A 161 0.17 12.71 -22.57
N GLN A 162 0.36 11.64 -23.35
CA GLN A 162 1.54 11.47 -24.20
C GLN A 162 1.68 12.60 -25.22
N LYS A 163 0.58 13.02 -25.86
CA LYS A 163 0.57 14.16 -26.81
C LYS A 163 0.93 15.48 -26.13
N LYS A 164 0.64 15.63 -24.85
CA LYS A 164 0.95 16.83 -24.05
C LYS A 164 2.34 16.78 -23.39
N GLY A 165 3.09 15.69 -23.56
CA GLY A 165 4.41 15.50 -22.93
C GLY A 165 4.34 15.11 -21.44
N PHE A 166 3.19 14.61 -21.01
CA PHE A 166 3.00 14.02 -19.67
C PHE A 166 2.97 12.50 -19.82
N TYR A 167 3.99 11.79 -19.38
CA TYR A 167 3.96 10.35 -19.27
C TYR A 167 4.54 9.95 -17.90
N PRO A 168 3.88 9.06 -17.14
CA PRO A 168 4.42 8.61 -15.87
C PRO A 168 5.61 7.70 -16.09
N GLU A 169 6.71 8.01 -15.42
CA GLU A 169 7.90 7.19 -15.37
C GLU A 169 8.22 6.90 -13.90
N GLY A 170 8.92 5.79 -13.62
CA GLY A 170 9.35 5.45 -12.28
C GLY A 170 8.24 4.91 -11.37
N LYS A 171 8.23 5.33 -10.11
CA LYS A 171 7.32 4.81 -9.08
C LYS A 171 5.94 5.51 -9.15
N VAL A 172 4.91 4.72 -9.42
CA VAL A 172 3.53 5.19 -9.55
C VAL A 172 2.71 4.81 -8.32
N LEU A 173 1.94 5.74 -7.78
CA LEU A 173 0.91 5.50 -6.77
C LEU A 173 -0.47 5.69 -7.38
N GLU A 174 -1.32 4.68 -7.33
CA GLU A 174 -2.74 4.79 -7.64
C GLU A 174 -3.54 4.91 -6.33
N VAL A 175 -4.19 6.05 -6.12
CA VAL A 175 -5.04 6.28 -4.93
C VAL A 175 -6.51 6.04 -5.27
N CYS A 176 -7.27 5.54 -4.30
CA CYS A 176 -8.69 5.22 -4.46
C CYS A 176 -8.93 4.22 -5.61
N CYS A 177 -8.09 3.17 -5.70
CA CYS A 177 -8.12 2.21 -6.81
C CYS A 177 -9.41 1.36 -6.85
N GLY A 178 -10.22 1.37 -5.78
CA GLY A 178 -11.41 0.53 -5.66
C GLY A 178 -11.05 -0.97 -5.76
N ASN A 179 -11.73 -1.68 -6.65
CA ASN A 179 -11.45 -3.08 -6.94
C ASN A 179 -10.43 -3.30 -8.07
N GLY A 180 -9.75 -2.24 -8.51
CA GLY A 180 -8.71 -2.32 -9.53
C GLY A 180 -9.20 -2.22 -10.98
N MET A 181 -10.43 -1.78 -11.24
CA MET A 181 -10.94 -1.65 -12.61
C MET A 181 -10.06 -0.74 -13.49
N SER A 182 -9.53 0.36 -12.95
CA SER A 182 -8.57 1.25 -13.64
C SER A 182 -7.19 0.63 -13.69
N THR A 183 -6.80 -0.09 -12.65
CA THR A 183 -5.49 -0.73 -12.52
C THR A 183 -5.23 -1.71 -13.68
N ILE A 184 -6.29 -2.38 -14.19
CA ILE A 184 -6.20 -3.24 -15.39
C ILE A 184 -5.64 -2.45 -16.59
N ALA A 185 -6.14 -1.22 -16.80
CA ALA A 185 -5.67 -0.37 -17.89
C ALA A 185 -4.22 0.06 -17.66
N LEU A 186 -3.83 0.39 -16.42
CA LEU A 186 -2.47 0.75 -16.07
C LEU A 186 -1.49 -0.40 -16.38
N TYR A 187 -1.83 -1.64 -16.01
CA TYR A 187 -1.00 -2.81 -16.34
C TYR A 187 -0.86 -3.01 -17.86
N ARG A 188 -1.92 -2.79 -18.64
CA ARG A 188 -1.86 -2.86 -20.11
C ARG A 188 -0.98 -1.78 -20.73
N LEU A 189 -0.85 -0.64 -20.06
CA LEU A 189 0.05 0.45 -20.44
C LEU A 189 1.50 0.24 -19.96
N GLY A 190 1.78 -0.91 -19.32
CA GLY A 190 3.11 -1.24 -18.79
C GLY A 190 3.46 -0.56 -17.47
N LEU A 191 2.47 0.00 -16.77
CA LEU A 191 2.64 0.58 -15.45
C LEU A 191 2.34 -0.45 -14.36
N ASP A 192 3.13 -0.46 -13.29
CA ASP A 192 2.94 -1.33 -12.12
C ASP A 192 2.76 -0.46 -10.86
N PRO A 193 1.58 0.13 -10.65
CA PRO A 193 1.37 1.06 -9.55
C PRO A 193 1.31 0.34 -8.20
N LEU A 194 1.77 1.04 -7.15
CA LEU A 194 1.32 0.74 -5.81
C LEU A 194 -0.13 1.26 -5.68
N ALA A 195 -1.08 0.37 -5.44
CA ALA A 195 -2.50 0.68 -5.37
C ALA A 195 -2.97 0.80 -3.92
N VAL A 196 -3.67 1.88 -3.57
CA VAL A 196 -4.22 2.07 -2.23
C VAL A 196 -5.72 2.33 -2.28
N GLU A 197 -6.44 1.69 -1.36
CA GLU A 197 -7.90 1.80 -1.23
C GLU A 197 -8.31 1.59 0.23
N ILE A 198 -9.27 2.37 0.73
CA ILE A 198 -9.79 2.24 2.09
C ILE A 198 -10.81 1.11 2.23
N ASN A 199 -11.54 0.81 1.16
CA ASN A 199 -12.60 -0.19 1.15
C ASN A 199 -12.03 -1.61 1.05
N LYS A 200 -11.92 -2.29 2.20
CA LYS A 200 -11.42 -3.68 2.28
C LYS A 200 -12.16 -4.63 1.34
N CYS A 201 -13.49 -4.48 1.19
CA CYS A 201 -14.26 -5.38 0.33
C CYS A 201 -13.95 -5.19 -1.15
N ALA A 202 -13.73 -3.95 -1.59
CA ALA A 202 -13.30 -3.67 -2.95
C ALA A 202 -11.91 -4.25 -3.23
N VAL A 203 -10.96 -4.03 -2.32
CA VAL A 203 -9.60 -4.62 -2.43
C VAL A 203 -9.67 -6.14 -2.45
N CYS A 204 -10.42 -6.76 -1.53
CA CYS A 204 -10.59 -8.21 -1.48
C CYS A 204 -11.13 -8.77 -2.81
N GLN A 205 -12.17 -8.14 -3.39
CA GLN A 205 -12.69 -8.50 -4.69
C GLN A 205 -11.63 -8.43 -5.80
N GLY A 206 -10.83 -7.34 -5.82
CA GLY A 206 -9.77 -7.15 -6.79
C GLY A 206 -8.66 -8.19 -6.69
N LEU A 207 -8.27 -8.54 -5.48
CA LEU A 207 -7.27 -9.57 -5.20
C LEU A 207 -7.78 -10.98 -5.58
N GLU A 208 -9.02 -11.33 -5.21
CA GLU A 208 -9.63 -12.64 -5.52
C GLU A 208 -9.80 -12.87 -7.02
N GLN A 209 -10.08 -11.83 -7.78
CA GLN A 209 -10.16 -11.91 -9.24
C GLN A 209 -8.79 -11.78 -9.94
N GLY A 210 -7.70 -11.66 -9.20
CA GLY A 210 -6.35 -11.52 -9.75
C GLY A 210 -6.13 -10.20 -10.52
N VAL A 211 -6.98 -9.19 -10.27
CA VAL A 211 -6.88 -7.86 -10.86
C VAL A 211 -5.85 -7.01 -10.14
N LEU A 212 -5.87 -7.05 -8.81
CA LEU A 212 -4.90 -6.34 -7.99
C LEU A 212 -3.70 -7.25 -7.67
N ASN A 213 -2.49 -6.70 -7.76
CA ASN A 213 -1.28 -7.40 -7.38
C ASN A 213 -1.14 -7.40 -5.85
N PRO A 214 -1.14 -8.57 -5.17
CA PRO A 214 -1.06 -8.62 -3.71
C PRO A 214 0.21 -7.97 -3.14
N LYS A 215 1.31 -7.93 -3.90
CA LYS A 215 2.57 -7.29 -3.50
C LYS A 215 2.53 -5.77 -3.61
N LYS A 216 1.60 -5.23 -4.39
CA LYS A 216 1.48 -3.79 -4.71
C LYS A 216 0.13 -3.22 -4.31
N THR A 217 -0.59 -3.85 -3.38
CA THR A 217 -1.90 -3.38 -2.93
C THR A 217 -1.94 -3.21 -1.43
N ILE A 218 -2.49 -2.08 -0.98
CA ILE A 218 -2.55 -1.72 0.44
C ILE A 218 -3.95 -1.20 0.78
N VAL A 219 -4.55 -1.76 1.83
CA VAL A 219 -5.76 -1.19 2.43
C VAL A 219 -5.36 0.02 3.27
N MET A 220 -5.66 1.23 2.78
CA MET A 220 -5.22 2.47 3.41
C MET A 220 -6.17 3.63 3.11
N ASP A 221 -6.34 4.52 4.09
CA ASP A 221 -7.01 5.80 3.89
C ASP A 221 -6.06 6.79 3.18
N ALA A 222 -6.44 7.22 1.98
CA ALA A 222 -5.67 8.18 1.20
C ALA A 222 -5.56 9.58 1.85
N THR A 223 -6.32 9.87 2.89
CA THR A 223 -6.13 11.10 3.71
C THR A 223 -4.94 11.00 4.67
N SER A 224 -4.19 9.92 4.63
CA SER A 224 -3.09 9.64 5.56
C SER A 224 -1.81 9.16 4.87
N LEU A 225 -1.65 9.38 3.55
CA LEU A 225 -0.50 8.89 2.78
C LEU A 225 0.85 9.35 3.37
N SER A 226 0.96 10.62 3.79
CA SER A 226 2.18 11.18 4.39
C SER A 226 2.59 10.54 5.72
N ARG A 227 1.68 9.78 6.35
CA ARG A 227 2.02 8.99 7.54
C ARG A 227 2.76 7.70 7.19
N TYR A 228 2.67 7.23 5.94
CA TYR A 228 3.23 5.95 5.48
C TYR A 228 4.37 6.11 4.50
N PHE A 229 4.28 7.11 3.64
CA PHE A 229 5.25 7.36 2.61
C PHE A 229 6.01 8.64 2.92
N GLU A 230 7.33 8.60 2.70
CA GLU A 230 8.14 9.79 2.82
C GLU A 230 7.77 10.81 1.73
N PRO A 231 7.92 12.12 1.97
CA PRO A 231 7.74 13.13 0.93
C PRO A 231 8.58 12.82 -0.31
N GLY A 232 7.99 12.96 -1.48
CA GLY A 232 8.69 12.69 -2.74
C GLY A 232 8.97 11.22 -3.02
N SER A 233 8.17 10.29 -2.47
CA SER A 233 8.32 8.85 -2.72
C SER A 233 7.93 8.41 -4.12
N PHE A 234 7.05 9.16 -4.81
CA PHE A 234 6.45 8.75 -6.08
C PHE A 234 6.74 9.73 -7.20
N ASP A 235 7.05 9.21 -8.37
CA ASP A 235 7.25 9.97 -9.61
C ASP A 235 5.91 10.39 -10.23
N ALA A 236 4.85 9.61 -9.97
CA ALA A 236 3.48 9.93 -10.35
C ALA A 236 2.49 9.50 -9.27
N VAL A 237 1.49 10.35 -9.00
CA VAL A 237 0.33 10.02 -8.17
C VAL A 237 -0.94 10.25 -8.98
N MET A 238 -1.78 9.22 -9.05
CA MET A 238 -2.98 9.24 -9.88
C MET A 238 -4.16 8.59 -9.21
N GLY A 239 -5.36 8.99 -9.64
CA GLY A 239 -6.61 8.37 -9.22
C GLY A 239 -7.66 8.51 -10.31
N PHE A 240 -8.41 7.44 -10.56
CA PHE A 240 -9.34 7.36 -11.67
C PHE A 240 -10.77 7.21 -11.19
N MET A 241 -11.68 8.00 -11.79
CA MET A 241 -13.09 8.00 -11.40
C MET A 241 -13.23 8.13 -9.89
N LEU A 242 -12.60 9.15 -9.34
CA LEU A 242 -12.78 9.49 -7.95
C LEU A 242 -14.30 9.56 -7.66
N GLY A 243 -14.69 9.17 -6.46
CA GLY A 243 -16.10 9.19 -6.07
C GLY A 243 -16.70 10.59 -6.20
N LEU A 244 -18.01 10.69 -6.03
CA LEU A 244 -18.75 11.95 -6.21
C LEU A 244 -18.13 13.10 -5.39
N VAL A 245 -17.72 14.15 -6.10
CA VAL A 245 -17.08 15.35 -5.52
C VAL A 245 -18.07 16.50 -5.54
N TYR A 246 -18.59 16.87 -4.37
CA TYR A 246 -19.54 17.97 -4.19
C TYR A 246 -19.04 18.98 -3.17
N GLU A 247 -19.65 20.16 -3.15
CA GLU A 247 -19.31 21.21 -2.18
C GLU A 247 -19.42 20.76 -0.72
N PHE A 248 -20.36 19.83 -0.38
CA PHE A 248 -20.53 19.36 0.99
C PHE A 248 -19.46 18.35 1.45
N ASN A 249 -18.78 17.64 0.53
CA ASN A 249 -17.73 16.67 0.86
C ASN A 249 -16.35 17.05 0.31
N LYS A 250 -16.22 18.26 -0.21
CA LYS A 250 -14.97 18.73 -0.84
C LYS A 250 -13.75 18.67 0.08
N GLU A 251 -13.94 18.89 1.37
CA GLU A 251 -12.83 18.90 2.34
C GLU A 251 -12.14 17.51 2.43
N LEU A 252 -12.91 16.42 2.30
CA LEU A 252 -12.35 15.08 2.20
C LEU A 252 -11.43 14.96 0.97
N TRP A 253 -11.93 15.36 -0.20
CA TRP A 253 -11.19 15.29 -1.44
C TRP A 253 -9.98 16.23 -1.46
N ILE A 254 -10.11 17.43 -0.92
CA ILE A 254 -8.98 18.36 -0.74
C ILE A 254 -7.92 17.74 0.19
N GLY A 255 -8.33 17.02 1.23
CA GLY A 255 -7.44 16.25 2.09
C GLY A 255 -6.66 15.21 1.32
N ILE A 256 -7.33 14.40 0.51
CA ILE A 256 -6.68 13.40 -0.37
C ILE A 256 -5.70 14.06 -1.36
N MET A 257 -6.11 15.18 -2.01
CA MET A 257 -5.22 15.91 -2.93
C MET A 257 -3.96 16.41 -2.22
N ARG A 258 -4.10 16.94 -1.00
CA ARG A 258 -2.96 17.41 -0.19
C ARG A 258 -1.99 16.28 0.12
N GLU A 259 -2.50 15.14 0.52
CA GLU A 259 -1.69 13.95 0.79
C GLU A 259 -1.00 13.43 -0.48
N ALA A 260 -1.72 13.37 -1.60
CA ALA A 260 -1.18 12.98 -2.90
C ALA A 260 -0.01 13.89 -3.33
N VAL A 261 -0.19 15.22 -3.22
CA VAL A 261 0.86 16.20 -3.51
C VAL A 261 2.05 16.04 -2.55
N SER A 262 1.80 15.76 -1.27
CA SER A 262 2.88 15.62 -0.28
C SER A 262 3.84 14.47 -0.61
N VAL A 263 3.30 13.34 -1.10
CA VAL A 263 4.11 12.14 -1.40
C VAL A 263 4.66 12.12 -2.82
N ALA A 264 4.20 12.99 -3.70
CA ALA A 264 4.77 13.17 -5.03
C ALA A 264 6.12 13.89 -4.97
N LYS A 265 7.04 13.51 -5.86
CA LYS A 265 8.33 14.21 -6.07
C LYS A 265 8.09 15.61 -6.63
N GLU A 266 9.05 16.50 -6.44
CA GLU A 266 9.11 17.76 -7.19
C GLU A 266 9.20 17.45 -8.70
N GLY A 267 8.37 18.10 -9.51
CA GLY A 267 8.17 17.78 -10.92
C GLY A 267 7.39 16.50 -11.18
N GLY A 268 6.96 15.77 -10.15
CA GLY A 268 6.17 14.54 -10.25
C GLY A 268 4.78 14.78 -10.87
N LEU A 269 4.28 13.78 -11.60
CA LEU A 269 3.00 13.83 -12.27
C LEU A 269 1.85 13.70 -11.26
N ILE A 270 0.85 14.57 -11.37
CA ILE A 270 -0.43 14.50 -10.66
C ILE A 270 -1.55 14.35 -11.69
N LEU A 271 -2.34 13.26 -11.59
CA LEU A 271 -3.44 12.96 -12.51
C LEU A 271 -4.67 12.51 -11.75
N PHE A 272 -5.78 13.19 -11.93
CA PHE A 272 -7.06 12.79 -11.34
C PHE A 272 -8.19 12.91 -12.34
N THR A 273 -9.03 11.88 -12.42
CA THR A 273 -10.19 11.85 -13.31
C THR A 273 -11.50 11.78 -12.53
N VAL A 274 -12.55 12.34 -13.11
CA VAL A 274 -13.90 12.37 -12.55
C VAL A 274 -14.95 12.26 -13.67
N SER A 275 -16.23 12.16 -13.28
CA SER A 275 -17.34 12.03 -14.22
C SER A 275 -17.83 13.37 -14.78
N SER A 276 -17.61 14.48 -14.10
CA SER A 276 -18.21 15.76 -14.48
C SER A 276 -17.27 16.96 -14.33
N LYS A 277 -17.54 18.02 -15.12
CA LYS A 277 -16.76 19.26 -15.06
C LYS A 277 -16.81 19.95 -13.71
N PRO A 278 -17.95 20.09 -13.00
CA PRO A 278 -17.98 20.71 -11.68
C PRO A 278 -17.08 19.99 -10.66
N GLU A 279 -17.00 18.67 -10.73
CA GLU A 279 -16.15 17.88 -9.83
C GLU A 279 -14.68 18.19 -10.05
N ILE A 280 -14.22 18.18 -11.32
CA ILE A 280 -12.80 18.45 -11.61
C ILE A 280 -12.41 19.90 -11.31
N GLU A 281 -13.33 20.86 -11.44
CA GLU A 281 -13.08 22.26 -11.09
C GLU A 281 -12.84 22.46 -9.59
N ILE A 282 -13.50 21.65 -8.72
CA ILE A 282 -13.23 21.66 -7.27
C ILE A 282 -11.81 21.16 -7.00
N LEU A 283 -11.44 20.01 -7.58
CA LEU A 283 -10.12 19.40 -7.39
C LEU A 283 -9.00 20.26 -7.96
N ALA A 284 -9.16 20.76 -9.17
CA ALA A 284 -8.17 21.62 -9.84
C ALA A 284 -7.87 22.88 -9.03
N ARG A 285 -8.92 23.56 -8.52
CA ARG A 285 -8.72 24.74 -7.65
C ARG A 285 -7.90 24.43 -6.41
N ALA A 286 -8.09 23.24 -5.83
CA ALA A 286 -7.30 22.81 -4.68
C ALA A 286 -5.86 22.53 -5.06
N LEU A 287 -5.62 21.76 -6.12
CA LEU A 287 -4.28 21.39 -6.61
C LEU A 287 -3.45 22.63 -7.02
N LEU A 288 -4.06 23.57 -7.76
CA LEU A 288 -3.41 24.84 -8.13
C LEU A 288 -3.01 25.67 -6.89
N ARG A 289 -3.85 25.70 -5.85
CA ARG A 289 -3.51 26.37 -4.57
C ARG A 289 -2.39 25.69 -3.80
N MET A 290 -2.17 24.41 -4.04
CA MET A 290 -1.05 23.63 -3.46
C MET A 290 0.24 23.74 -4.27
N GLY A 291 0.26 24.56 -5.34
CA GLY A 291 1.43 24.78 -6.17
C GLY A 291 1.60 23.80 -7.33
N VAL A 292 0.63 22.92 -7.58
CA VAL A 292 0.66 22.05 -8.75
C VAL A 292 0.40 22.88 -10.02
N GLU A 293 1.34 22.87 -10.94
CA GLU A 293 1.17 23.52 -12.25
C GLU A 293 0.48 22.57 -13.22
N GLY A 294 -0.75 22.90 -13.64
CA GLY A 294 -1.53 21.96 -14.46
C GLY A 294 -2.80 22.56 -15.05
N GLU A 295 -3.53 21.71 -15.75
CA GLU A 295 -4.73 22.10 -16.48
C GLU A 295 -5.85 21.07 -16.36
N ILE A 296 -7.09 21.53 -16.58
CA ILE A 296 -8.26 20.67 -16.76
C ILE A 296 -8.35 20.29 -18.23
N VAL A 297 -8.60 19.02 -18.49
CA VAL A 297 -8.79 18.49 -19.85
C VAL A 297 -10.18 17.90 -19.99
N ASP A 298 -10.84 18.26 -21.08
CA ASP A 298 -12.11 17.68 -21.51
C ASP A 298 -11.81 16.35 -22.25
N ASN A 299 -12.33 15.26 -21.72
CA ASN A 299 -12.24 13.92 -22.28
C ASN A 299 -13.67 13.33 -22.46
N THR A 300 -14.67 14.19 -22.67
CA THR A 300 -16.05 13.74 -22.81
C THR A 300 -16.26 12.92 -24.07
N ASP A 301 -17.08 11.89 -23.97
CA ASP A 301 -17.56 11.09 -25.09
C ASP A 301 -19.08 10.93 -25.08
N SER A 302 -19.64 10.29 -26.11
CA SER A 302 -21.08 10.09 -26.24
C SER A 302 -21.65 9.12 -25.20
N GLU A 303 -20.84 8.29 -24.59
CA GLU A 303 -21.28 7.31 -23.58
C GLU A 303 -21.40 7.96 -22.19
N GLY A 304 -20.66 9.03 -21.91
CA GLY A 304 -20.82 9.91 -20.74
C GLY A 304 -20.57 9.27 -19.38
N THR A 305 -19.84 8.15 -19.31
CA THR A 305 -19.77 7.35 -18.08
C THR A 305 -18.46 7.53 -17.31
N TYR A 306 -17.32 7.21 -17.93
CA TYR A 306 -16.04 7.14 -17.23
C TYR A 306 -15.07 8.22 -17.69
N ASP A 307 -14.27 8.77 -16.72
CA ASP A 307 -13.12 9.64 -16.99
C ASP A 307 -13.40 10.78 -17.98
N GLN A 308 -14.59 11.40 -17.81
CA GLN A 308 -15.05 12.45 -18.72
C GLN A 308 -14.23 13.74 -18.61
N TRP A 309 -13.71 14.01 -17.42
CA TRP A 309 -12.88 15.17 -17.12
C TRP A 309 -11.68 14.76 -16.29
N PHE A 310 -10.54 15.35 -16.57
CA PHE A 310 -9.38 15.12 -15.73
C PHE A 310 -8.54 16.38 -15.53
N PHE A 311 -7.82 16.40 -14.42
CA PHE A 311 -6.74 17.34 -14.16
C PHE A 311 -5.42 16.62 -14.34
N VAL A 312 -4.48 17.26 -15.06
CA VAL A 312 -3.10 16.82 -15.19
C VAL A 312 -2.16 17.97 -14.89
N GLY A 313 -1.09 17.68 -14.12
CA GLY A 313 -0.11 18.71 -13.78
C GLY A 313 1.15 18.12 -13.19
N ARG A 314 2.08 18.99 -12.81
CA ARG A 314 3.31 18.65 -12.11
C ARG A 314 3.38 19.42 -10.78
N LYS A 315 3.87 18.74 -9.76
CA LYS A 315 4.17 19.35 -8.46
C LYS A 315 5.37 20.26 -8.57
#